data_2bd3ea4104e1d9dc5f20fb4b5d524566
#
_entry.id   2bd3ea4104e1d9dc5f20fb4b5d524566
#
_cell.length_a   1.000
_cell.length_b   1.000
_cell.length_c   1.000
_cell.angle_alpha   90.00
_cell.angle_beta   90.00
_cell.angle_gamma   90.00
#
_symmetry.space_group_name_H-M   'P 1'
#
loop_
_entity.id
_entity.type
_entity.pdbx_description
1 polymer ?
#
loop_
_entity_poly.entity_id
_entity_poly.type
_entity_poly.pdbx_seq_one_letter_code
_entity_poly.pdbx_strand_id
1 'polypeptide(L)'
;KKIAELTGLPFVSAENKFEALAAHDAIVESHGALKQLAVSINKIANDIRLLASGPRSGIGEIIIPSNEPGSSIMPGKVNPTQCEAMTMVCAQVMGNDVAITVGGAQGHYELNVFKPVMAANFLQSARLIGDACVSFTENCAAGIEPNYENLKKNLDNSLMLVTALNTKIGYEKSA
;
A
#
# COMPACT_ATOMS: atom_id res chain seq x y z
N LYS A 1 -8.36 14.46 32.17
CA LYS A 1 -9.80 14.48 32.48
C LYS A 1 -10.54 15.44 31.54
N LYS A 2 -10.23 16.76 31.53
CA LYS A 2 -11.00 17.75 30.75
C LYS A 2 -11.00 17.49 29.24
N ILE A 3 -9.87 17.06 28.66
CA ILE A 3 -9.80 16.70 27.24
C ILE A 3 -10.69 15.48 26.95
N ALA A 4 -10.65 14.46 27.81
CA ALA A 4 -11.49 13.28 27.66
C ALA A 4 -12.99 13.61 27.73
N GLU A 5 -13.38 14.50 28.64
CA GLU A 5 -14.77 15.02 28.75
C GLU A 5 -15.23 15.75 27.49
N LEU A 6 -14.35 16.60 26.91
CA LEU A 6 -14.68 17.41 25.74
C LEU A 6 -14.70 16.62 24.43
N THR A 7 -13.88 15.57 24.32
CA THR A 7 -13.70 14.81 23.08
C THR A 7 -14.43 13.47 23.08
N GLY A 8 -14.83 12.96 24.25
CA GLY A 8 -15.33 11.60 24.40
C GLY A 8 -14.28 10.50 24.19
N LEU A 9 -13.01 10.89 24.04
CA LEU A 9 -11.91 9.96 23.81
C LEU A 9 -11.22 9.55 25.12
N PRO A 10 -10.63 8.35 25.21
CA PRO A 10 -10.07 7.80 26.43
C PRO A 10 -8.72 8.41 26.83
N PHE A 11 -8.62 9.74 26.89
CA PHE A 11 -7.40 10.40 27.33
C PHE A 11 -7.16 10.20 28.83
N VAL A 12 -5.98 9.72 29.14
CA VAL A 12 -5.49 9.57 30.52
C VAL A 12 -4.15 10.27 30.70
N SER A 13 -3.77 10.59 31.94
CA SER A 13 -2.42 11.06 32.23
C SER A 13 -1.44 9.91 32.17
N ALA A 14 -0.29 10.13 31.57
CA ALA A 14 0.81 9.15 31.60
C ALA A 14 1.25 8.90 33.05
N GLU A 15 1.60 7.66 33.36
CA GLU A 15 2.14 7.29 34.68
C GLU A 15 3.50 7.97 34.92
N ASN A 16 4.43 7.77 33.99
CA ASN A 16 5.75 8.44 33.99
C ASN A 16 5.73 9.63 33.05
N LYS A 17 5.72 10.83 33.60
CA LYS A 17 5.67 12.07 32.83
C LYS A 17 7.02 12.47 32.23
N PHE A 18 8.12 12.01 32.80
CA PHE A 18 9.46 12.21 32.25
C PHE A 18 9.62 11.40 30.96
N GLU A 19 9.25 10.14 31.00
CA GLU A 19 9.26 9.27 29.83
C GLU A 19 8.33 9.80 28.73
N ALA A 20 7.09 10.15 29.07
CA ALA A 20 6.10 10.65 28.12
C ALA A 20 6.48 11.98 27.44
N LEU A 21 7.39 12.74 28.05
CA LEU A 21 7.92 13.97 27.47
C LEU A 21 9.16 13.72 26.61
N ALA A 22 9.95 12.72 26.95
CA ALA A 22 11.23 12.40 26.32
C ALA A 22 11.13 11.34 25.21
N ALA A 23 10.23 10.37 25.35
CA ALA A 23 10.09 9.25 24.43
C ALA A 23 8.74 9.29 23.69
N HIS A 24 8.73 8.80 22.45
CA HIS A 24 7.54 8.76 21.60
C HIS A 24 7.38 7.40 20.92
N ASP A 25 7.70 6.34 21.63
CA ASP A 25 7.70 4.96 21.17
C ASP A 25 6.36 4.54 20.58
N ALA A 26 5.24 4.96 21.20
CA ALA A 26 3.90 4.66 20.71
C ALA A 26 3.61 5.25 19.31
N ILE A 27 4.14 6.45 19.02
CA ILE A 27 3.98 7.07 17.67
C ILE A 27 4.86 6.32 16.66
N VAL A 28 6.09 5.99 17.02
CA VAL A 28 7.02 5.25 16.16
C VAL A 28 6.46 3.87 15.82
N GLU A 29 5.99 3.14 16.84
CA GLU A 29 5.37 1.81 16.65
C GLU A 29 4.12 1.88 15.78
N SER A 30 3.20 2.80 16.09
CA SER A 30 1.95 2.95 15.34
C SER A 30 2.21 3.32 13.88
N HIS A 31 3.18 4.19 13.62
CA HIS A 31 3.54 4.54 12.24
C HIS A 31 4.28 3.40 11.55
N GLY A 32 5.05 2.61 12.26
CA GLY A 32 5.64 1.37 11.76
C GLY A 32 4.59 0.41 11.21
N ALA A 33 3.42 0.33 11.86
CA ALA A 33 2.28 -0.45 11.35
C ALA A 33 1.69 0.17 10.06
N LEU A 34 1.58 1.49 9.97
CA LEU A 34 1.17 2.16 8.72
C LEU A 34 2.17 1.93 7.58
N LYS A 35 3.47 1.96 7.87
CA LYS A 35 4.50 1.60 6.89
C LYS A 35 4.36 0.15 6.41
N GLN A 36 4.15 -0.79 7.32
CA GLN A 36 3.95 -2.19 6.95
C GLN A 36 2.72 -2.35 6.04
N LEU A 37 1.63 -1.67 6.36
CA LEU A 37 0.44 -1.63 5.52
C LEU A 37 0.76 -1.05 4.13
N ALA A 38 1.49 0.06 4.05
CA ALA A 38 1.90 0.68 2.79
C ALA A 38 2.75 -0.27 1.94
N VAL A 39 3.67 -1.04 2.54
CA VAL A 39 4.47 -2.06 1.83
C VAL A 39 3.56 -3.12 1.20
N SER A 40 2.58 -3.62 1.94
CA SER A 40 1.65 -4.65 1.45
C SER A 40 0.76 -4.12 0.32
N ILE A 41 0.18 -2.94 0.49
CA ILE A 41 -0.71 -2.34 -0.52
C ILE A 41 0.08 -1.96 -1.78
N ASN A 42 1.31 -1.47 -1.63
CA ASN A 42 2.18 -1.17 -2.76
C ASN A 42 2.41 -2.42 -3.64
N LYS A 43 2.67 -3.55 -3.01
CA LYS A 43 2.82 -4.84 -3.73
C LYS A 43 1.53 -5.20 -4.46
N ILE A 44 0.38 -5.11 -3.81
CA ILE A 44 -0.93 -5.42 -4.40
C ILE A 44 -1.22 -4.51 -5.60
N ALA A 45 -1.01 -3.20 -5.46
CA ALA A 45 -1.24 -2.24 -6.53
C ALA A 45 -0.33 -2.49 -7.76
N ASN A 46 0.92 -2.86 -7.53
CA ASN A 46 1.84 -3.21 -8.62
C ASN A 46 1.44 -4.52 -9.32
N ASP A 47 0.98 -5.53 -8.60
CA ASP A 47 0.49 -6.78 -9.21
C ASP A 47 -0.75 -6.53 -10.07
N ILE A 48 -1.72 -5.79 -9.56
CA ILE A 48 -2.93 -5.44 -10.31
C ILE A 48 -2.56 -4.67 -11.58
N ARG A 49 -1.69 -3.68 -11.47
CA ARG A 49 -1.20 -2.89 -12.61
C ARG A 49 -0.52 -3.77 -13.66
N LEU A 50 0.32 -4.70 -13.25
CA LEU A 50 1.04 -5.59 -14.15
C LEU A 50 0.11 -6.61 -14.82
N LEU A 51 -0.78 -7.22 -14.05
CA LEU A 51 -1.76 -8.18 -14.57
C LEU A 51 -2.75 -7.54 -15.55
N ALA A 52 -3.06 -6.25 -15.39
CA ALA A 52 -3.93 -5.50 -16.29
C ALA A 52 -3.20 -4.91 -17.51
N SER A 53 -1.89 -5.14 -17.66
CA SER A 53 -1.10 -4.55 -18.75
C SER A 53 -1.54 -5.07 -20.12
N GLY A 54 -1.62 -4.17 -21.10
CA GLY A 54 -2.07 -4.50 -22.45
C GLY A 54 -2.47 -3.25 -23.24
N PRO A 55 -3.41 -3.36 -24.20
CA PRO A 55 -4.24 -4.54 -24.53
C PRO A 55 -3.54 -5.58 -25.44
N ARG A 56 -2.57 -5.17 -26.28
CA ARG A 56 -1.93 -6.09 -27.25
C ARG A 56 -0.58 -6.62 -26.77
N SER A 57 0.14 -5.80 -25.99
CA SER A 57 1.46 -6.15 -25.45
C SER A 57 1.40 -5.99 -23.94
N GLY A 58 1.33 -7.09 -23.24
CA GLY A 58 1.21 -7.16 -21.79
C GLY A 58 0.66 -8.50 -21.33
N ILE A 59 0.43 -8.65 -20.04
CA ILE A 59 -0.13 -9.87 -19.45
C ILE A 59 -1.65 -9.95 -19.73
N GLY A 60 -2.39 -8.89 -19.38
CA GLY A 60 -3.79 -8.74 -19.69
C GLY A 60 -4.71 -9.83 -19.11
N GLU A 61 -4.36 -10.43 -17.97
CA GLU A 61 -5.17 -11.48 -17.32
C GLU A 61 -6.36 -10.94 -16.55
N ILE A 62 -6.30 -9.66 -16.16
CA ILE A 62 -7.42 -8.96 -15.55
C ILE A 62 -7.74 -7.68 -16.31
N ILE A 63 -8.98 -7.24 -16.17
CA ILE A 63 -9.48 -5.97 -16.69
C ILE A 63 -9.77 -5.08 -15.48
N ILE A 64 -9.27 -3.85 -15.51
CA ILE A 64 -9.56 -2.84 -14.49
C ILE A 64 -10.41 -1.71 -15.08
N PRO A 65 -11.18 -0.97 -14.26
CA PRO A 65 -11.98 0.15 -14.73
C PRO A 65 -11.15 1.21 -15.48
N SER A 66 -11.72 1.71 -16.57
CA SER A 66 -11.18 2.83 -17.34
C SER A 66 -11.77 4.12 -16.80
N ASN A 67 -11.04 4.82 -15.92
CA ASN A 67 -11.56 6.00 -15.24
C ASN A 67 -11.43 7.28 -16.07
N GLU A 68 -10.34 7.41 -16.85
CA GLU A 68 -10.08 8.58 -17.66
C GLU A 68 -9.20 8.27 -18.88
N PRO A 69 -9.22 9.13 -19.93
CA PRO A 69 -8.27 9.01 -21.03
C PRO A 69 -6.81 9.14 -20.54
N GLY A 70 -5.96 8.23 -20.95
CA GLY A 70 -4.55 8.18 -20.53
C GLY A 70 -3.62 9.12 -21.31
N SER A 71 -4.10 9.75 -22.38
CA SER A 71 -3.31 10.64 -23.23
C SER A 71 -4.20 11.50 -24.14
N SER A 72 -3.77 12.75 -24.39
CA SER A 72 -4.41 13.64 -25.37
C SER A 72 -3.98 13.35 -26.81
N ILE A 73 -2.86 12.64 -27.01
CA ILE A 73 -2.27 12.39 -28.33
C ILE A 73 -2.27 10.92 -28.76
N MET A 74 -2.57 10.00 -27.84
CA MET A 74 -2.65 8.56 -28.11
C MET A 74 -4.10 8.07 -27.93
N PRO A 75 -4.88 7.94 -29.01
CA PRO A 75 -6.28 7.48 -28.90
C PRO A 75 -6.38 6.10 -28.25
N GLY A 76 -7.31 5.93 -27.34
CA GLY A 76 -7.57 4.65 -26.68
C GLY A 76 -6.57 4.26 -25.60
N LYS A 77 -5.57 5.10 -25.28
CA LYS A 77 -4.68 4.86 -24.16
C LYS A 77 -5.43 5.03 -22.84
N VAL A 78 -5.33 4.04 -21.98
CA VAL A 78 -5.83 4.07 -20.59
C VAL A 78 -4.67 3.79 -19.66
N ASN A 79 -4.51 4.63 -18.64
CA ASN A 79 -3.49 4.44 -17.60
C ASN A 79 -4.12 3.79 -16.36
N PRO A 80 -3.37 2.96 -15.62
CA PRO A 80 -3.81 2.40 -14.34
C PRO A 80 -3.65 3.42 -13.20
N THR A 81 -4.30 4.58 -13.32
CA THR A 81 -4.07 5.77 -12.48
C THR A 81 -4.32 5.53 -11.01
N GLN A 82 -5.27 4.67 -10.65
CA GLN A 82 -5.52 4.31 -9.26
C GLN A 82 -4.35 3.51 -8.66
N CYS A 83 -3.76 2.60 -9.43
CA CYS A 83 -2.56 1.88 -9.01
C CYS A 83 -1.35 2.83 -8.89
N GLU A 84 -1.22 3.77 -9.81
CA GLU A 84 -0.15 4.77 -9.79
C GLU A 84 -0.26 5.68 -8.56
N ALA A 85 -1.46 6.20 -8.30
CA ALA A 85 -1.73 7.02 -7.11
C ALA A 85 -1.43 6.25 -5.82
N MET A 86 -1.91 5.00 -5.72
CA MET A 86 -1.67 4.17 -4.55
C MET A 86 -0.17 3.94 -4.30
N THR A 87 0.61 3.64 -5.33
CA THR A 87 2.06 3.44 -5.17
C THR A 87 2.80 4.72 -4.76
N MET A 88 2.37 5.89 -5.25
CA MET A 88 2.90 7.19 -4.80
C MET A 88 2.59 7.48 -3.34
N VAL A 89 1.35 7.22 -2.90
CA VAL A 89 0.96 7.35 -1.49
C VAL A 89 1.79 6.41 -0.60
N CYS A 90 1.97 5.16 -1.00
CA CYS A 90 2.79 4.20 -0.26
C CYS A 90 4.23 4.69 -0.12
N ALA A 91 4.83 5.22 -1.18
CA ALA A 91 6.17 5.80 -1.14
C ALA A 91 6.27 6.97 -0.15
N GLN A 92 5.26 7.86 -0.13
CA GLN A 92 5.20 8.98 0.81
C GLN A 92 5.11 8.50 2.26
N VAL A 93 4.26 7.50 2.54
CA VAL A 93 4.13 6.92 3.89
C VAL A 93 5.44 6.30 4.36
N MET A 94 6.15 5.58 3.49
CA MET A 94 7.48 5.03 3.79
C MET A 94 8.50 6.13 4.10
N GLY A 95 8.48 7.23 3.34
CA GLY A 95 9.33 8.40 3.61
C GLY A 95 9.00 9.08 4.94
N ASN A 96 7.73 9.22 5.27
CA ASN A 96 7.28 9.78 6.54
C ASN A 96 7.73 8.91 7.73
N ASP A 97 7.80 7.59 7.56
CA ASP A 97 8.28 6.67 8.59
C ASP A 97 9.74 6.94 8.96
N VAL A 98 10.57 7.28 7.98
CA VAL A 98 11.96 7.67 8.24
C VAL A 98 12.02 8.94 9.09
N ALA A 99 11.21 9.95 8.74
CA ALA A 99 11.14 11.21 9.50
C ALA A 99 10.68 10.99 10.94
N ILE A 100 9.68 10.13 11.15
CA ILE A 100 9.15 9.76 12.47
C ILE A 100 10.19 8.96 13.27
N THR A 101 10.86 8.00 12.66
CA THR A 101 11.91 7.20 13.30
C THR A 101 13.06 8.09 13.75
N VAL A 102 13.54 8.98 12.89
CA VAL A 102 14.58 9.94 13.24
C VAL A 102 14.11 10.88 14.36
N GLY A 103 12.87 11.38 14.26
CA GLY A 103 12.27 12.23 15.31
C GLY A 103 12.17 11.53 16.66
N GLY A 104 11.78 10.25 16.67
CA GLY A 104 11.69 9.43 17.88
C GLY A 104 13.06 9.17 18.54
N ALA A 105 14.12 9.09 17.72
CA ALA A 105 15.49 8.87 18.19
C ALA A 105 16.18 10.14 18.72
N GLN A 106 15.53 11.29 18.64
CA GLN A 106 16.12 12.56 19.08
C GLN A 106 15.76 12.91 20.54
N GLY A 107 16.17 14.08 20.95
CA GLY A 107 15.92 14.61 22.28
C GLY A 107 17.14 14.53 23.19
N HIS A 108 17.09 15.29 24.27
CA HIS A 108 18.11 15.33 25.30
C HIS A 108 17.42 15.18 26.64
N TYR A 109 17.86 14.19 27.41
CA TYR A 109 17.36 13.89 28.75
C TYR A 109 15.83 13.72 28.76
N GLU A 110 15.10 14.62 29.42
CA GLU A 110 13.64 14.49 29.63
C GLU A 110 12.79 15.22 28.56
N LEU A 111 13.39 15.69 27.46
CA LEU A 111 12.64 16.43 26.44
C LEU A 111 13.02 16.04 25.01
N ASN A 112 12.03 15.57 24.25
CA ASN A 112 12.12 15.45 22.81
C ASN A 112 11.21 16.51 22.15
N VAL A 113 11.81 17.43 21.40
CA VAL A 113 11.11 18.56 20.75
C VAL A 113 10.58 18.23 19.33
N PHE A 114 10.81 17.02 18.82
CA PHE A 114 10.41 16.63 17.45
C PHE A 114 8.92 16.30 17.30
N LYS A 115 8.11 16.50 18.33
CA LYS A 115 6.66 16.24 18.31
C LYS A 115 5.92 16.82 17.09
N PRO A 116 6.18 18.09 16.67
CA PRO A 116 5.48 18.65 15.50
C PRO A 116 5.79 17.89 14.20
N VAL A 117 7.05 17.49 13.99
CA VAL A 117 7.46 16.70 12.81
C VAL A 117 6.78 15.33 12.83
N MET A 118 6.82 14.64 13.96
CA MET A 118 6.20 13.32 14.09
C MET A 118 4.68 13.40 13.92
N ALA A 119 4.02 14.36 14.55
CA ALA A 119 2.58 14.53 14.44
C ALA A 119 2.15 14.86 13.01
N ALA A 120 2.83 15.79 12.33
CA ALA A 120 2.54 16.15 10.95
C ALA A 120 2.67 14.96 10.00
N ASN A 121 3.76 14.23 10.08
CA ASN A 121 4.01 13.07 9.21
C ASN A 121 3.06 11.91 9.52
N PHE A 122 2.74 11.66 10.78
CA PHE A 122 1.78 10.62 11.18
C PHE A 122 0.37 10.92 10.64
N LEU A 123 -0.13 12.12 10.89
CA LEU A 123 -1.48 12.53 10.46
C LEU A 123 -1.59 12.59 8.93
N GLN A 124 -0.53 13.03 8.24
CA GLN A 124 -0.48 12.99 6.78
C GLN A 124 -0.55 11.55 6.27
N SER A 125 0.25 10.65 6.82
CA SER A 125 0.28 9.23 6.42
C SER A 125 -1.08 8.57 6.62
N ALA A 126 -1.70 8.76 7.79
CA ALA A 126 -3.00 8.18 8.10
C ALA A 126 -4.09 8.66 7.14
N ARG A 127 -4.11 9.97 6.83
CA ARG A 127 -5.06 10.54 5.88
C ARG A 127 -4.82 10.04 4.47
N LEU A 128 -3.59 10.14 3.96
CA LEU A 128 -3.27 9.74 2.60
C LEU A 128 -3.59 8.28 2.33
N ILE A 129 -3.23 7.36 3.25
CA ILE A 129 -3.49 5.94 3.04
C ILE A 129 -4.98 5.62 3.16
N GLY A 130 -5.69 6.29 4.08
CA GLY A 130 -7.14 6.15 4.22
C GLY A 130 -7.87 6.57 2.96
N ASP A 131 -7.63 7.80 2.48
CA ASP A 131 -8.27 8.35 1.28
C ASP A 131 -7.91 7.53 0.03
N ALA A 132 -6.64 7.11 -0.10
CA ALA A 132 -6.19 6.29 -1.21
C ALA A 132 -6.86 4.90 -1.21
N CYS A 133 -7.05 4.27 -0.05
CA CYS A 133 -7.74 2.98 0.04
C CYS A 133 -9.21 3.09 -0.40
N VAL A 134 -9.90 4.15 -0.01
CA VAL A 134 -11.29 4.39 -0.44
C VAL A 134 -11.34 4.58 -1.95
N SER A 135 -10.54 5.49 -2.49
CA SER A 135 -10.49 5.77 -3.93
C SER A 135 -10.11 4.53 -4.74
N PHE A 136 -9.10 3.79 -4.30
CA PHE A 136 -8.66 2.56 -4.96
C PHE A 136 -9.74 1.47 -4.95
N THR A 137 -10.47 1.34 -3.85
CA THR A 137 -11.56 0.37 -3.74
C THR A 137 -12.67 0.71 -4.71
N GLU A 138 -13.14 1.95 -4.72
CA GLU A 138 -14.28 2.38 -5.53
C GLU A 138 -13.96 2.42 -7.02
N ASN A 139 -12.78 2.90 -7.39
CA ASN A 139 -12.42 3.19 -8.78
C ASN A 139 -11.49 2.13 -9.42
N CYS A 140 -11.08 1.10 -8.69
CA CYS A 140 -10.24 0.03 -9.22
C CYS A 140 -10.68 -1.34 -8.72
N ALA A 141 -10.52 -1.64 -7.43
CA ALA A 141 -10.61 -2.99 -6.90
C ALA A 141 -12.01 -3.61 -7.09
N ALA A 142 -13.07 -2.85 -6.84
CA ALA A 142 -14.46 -3.33 -6.97
C ALA A 142 -14.86 -3.63 -8.43
N GLY A 143 -14.15 -3.08 -9.40
CA GLY A 143 -14.42 -3.27 -10.82
C GLY A 143 -13.43 -4.19 -11.55
N ILE A 144 -12.62 -4.95 -10.83
CA ILE A 144 -11.71 -5.92 -11.44
C ILE A 144 -12.49 -7.11 -11.99
N GLU A 145 -12.27 -7.42 -13.26
CA GLU A 145 -12.85 -8.56 -13.93
C GLU A 145 -11.76 -9.49 -14.52
N PRO A 146 -11.97 -10.81 -14.54
CA PRO A 146 -11.05 -11.74 -15.19
C PRO A 146 -11.16 -11.63 -16.72
N ASN A 147 -10.03 -11.60 -17.41
CA ASN A 147 -9.95 -11.76 -18.86
C ASN A 147 -9.75 -13.26 -19.19
N TYR A 148 -10.86 -13.97 -19.31
CA TYR A 148 -10.85 -15.43 -19.50
C TYR A 148 -10.10 -15.90 -20.76
N GLU A 149 -10.12 -15.10 -21.83
CA GLU A 149 -9.41 -15.43 -23.07
C GLU A 149 -7.88 -15.44 -22.84
N ASN A 150 -7.34 -14.36 -22.26
CA ASN A 150 -5.91 -14.26 -21.98
C ASN A 150 -5.48 -15.23 -20.86
N LEU A 151 -6.30 -15.42 -19.83
CA LEU A 151 -6.06 -16.41 -18.79
C LEU A 151 -5.91 -17.80 -19.39
N LYS A 152 -6.85 -18.22 -20.27
CA LYS A 152 -6.78 -19.53 -20.93
C LYS A 152 -5.54 -19.64 -21.81
N LYS A 153 -5.25 -18.63 -22.63
CA LYS A 153 -4.08 -18.59 -23.51
C LYS A 153 -2.78 -18.72 -22.73
N ASN A 154 -2.63 -17.98 -21.64
CA ASN A 154 -1.43 -18.00 -20.82
C ASN A 154 -1.29 -19.33 -20.07
N LEU A 155 -2.39 -19.88 -19.56
CA LEU A 155 -2.40 -21.20 -18.92
C LEU A 155 -1.99 -22.31 -19.90
N ASP A 156 -2.58 -22.34 -21.09
CA ASP A 156 -2.30 -23.36 -22.10
C ASP A 156 -0.83 -23.30 -22.60
N ASN A 157 -0.23 -22.11 -22.57
CA ASN A 157 1.18 -21.89 -22.92
C ASN A 157 2.15 -22.06 -21.74
N SER A 158 1.64 -22.29 -20.54
CA SER A 158 2.47 -22.40 -19.34
C SER A 158 3.03 -23.81 -19.17
N LEU A 159 4.31 -23.90 -18.84
CA LEU A 159 4.95 -25.17 -18.45
C LEU A 159 4.52 -25.65 -17.05
N MET A 160 3.75 -24.87 -16.31
CA MET A 160 3.26 -25.25 -14.98
C MET A 160 2.45 -26.55 -15.00
N LEU A 161 1.72 -26.82 -16.08
CA LEU A 161 0.91 -28.03 -16.27
C LEU A 161 1.76 -29.30 -16.28
N VAL A 162 3.03 -29.18 -16.66
CA VAL A 162 4.01 -30.27 -16.65
C VAL A 162 4.23 -30.84 -15.24
N THR A 163 4.09 -30.02 -14.21
CA THR A 163 4.22 -30.40 -12.81
C THR A 163 3.29 -31.58 -12.46
N ALA A 164 2.10 -31.62 -13.04
CA ALA A 164 1.15 -32.72 -12.84
C ALA A 164 1.64 -34.05 -13.43
N LEU A 165 2.48 -34.01 -14.46
CA LEU A 165 3.06 -35.19 -15.08
C LEU A 165 4.12 -35.88 -14.19
N ASN A 166 4.80 -35.09 -13.33
CA ASN A 166 5.81 -35.63 -12.41
C ASN A 166 5.29 -36.80 -11.57
N THR A 167 4.03 -36.74 -11.18
CA THR A 167 3.39 -37.80 -10.37
C THR A 167 3.12 -39.08 -11.14
N LYS A 168 3.16 -39.01 -12.49
CA LYS A 168 2.85 -40.15 -13.39
C LYS A 168 4.09 -40.70 -14.06
N ILE A 169 4.98 -39.86 -14.53
CA ILE A 169 6.11 -40.27 -15.37
C ILE A 169 7.48 -39.94 -14.76
N GLY A 170 7.52 -39.25 -13.63
CA GLY A 170 8.73 -38.81 -12.94
C GLY A 170 9.33 -37.51 -13.50
N TYR A 171 10.21 -36.88 -12.70
CA TYR A 171 10.77 -35.56 -12.98
C TYR A 171 11.53 -35.48 -14.31
N GLU A 172 12.49 -36.40 -14.53
CA GLU A 172 13.35 -36.40 -15.71
C GLU A 172 12.59 -36.55 -17.04
N LYS A 173 11.47 -37.31 -17.01
CA LYS A 173 10.66 -37.51 -18.22
C LYS A 173 9.64 -36.37 -18.43
N SER A 174 9.41 -35.58 -17.40
CA SER A 174 8.50 -34.43 -17.46
C SER A 174 9.21 -33.16 -17.92
N ALA A 175 10.53 -33.05 -17.75
CA ALA A 175 11.36 -31.93 -18.18
C ALA A 175 11.66 -32.00 -19.68
#